data_d798707795b31d1df14eee6f3c5d942f
#
_entry.id   d798707795b31d1df14eee6f3c5d942f
#
_cell.length_a   1.000
_cell.length_b   1.000
_cell.length_c   1.000
_cell.angle_alpha   90.00
_cell.angle_beta   90.00
_cell.angle_gamma   90.00
#
_symmetry.space_group_name_H-M   'P 1'
#
loop_
_entity.id
_entity.type
_entity.pdbx_description
1 polymer ?
#
loop_
_entity_poly.entity_id
_entity_poly.type
_entity_poly.pdbx_seq_one_letter_code
_entity_poly.pdbx_strand_id
1 'polypeptide(L)'
;QERGNAYCFMNVGKYLERILQSIDFLNVKVDSLKTMNNNLNESYFWKNLLVSIGGYQLYIKTYKSIFSVDNIIELISLNEFFPRSIKFSLNKLYTHIMRLEKFNKPHENNLNFMAGKLRNQLKYSNLASIKKQGLKNFAYEIQLQLNDISNEINKVYFYQISS
;
A
#
# COMPACT_ATOMS: atom_id res chain seq x y z
N GLN A 1 -25.99 5.17 -11.60
CA GLN A 1 -25.27 5.99 -10.61
C GLN A 1 -24.98 5.21 -9.31
N GLU A 2 -25.97 4.55 -8.72
CA GLU A 2 -25.81 3.76 -7.49
C GLU A 2 -24.84 2.57 -7.63
N ARG A 3 -24.91 1.83 -8.75
CA ARG A 3 -23.98 0.71 -9.01
C ARG A 3 -22.53 1.18 -9.15
N GLY A 4 -22.28 2.36 -9.70
CA GLY A 4 -20.96 2.96 -9.82
C GLY A 4 -20.37 3.33 -8.46
N ASN A 5 -21.18 3.89 -7.57
CA ASN A 5 -20.78 4.25 -6.21
C ASN A 5 -20.46 3.00 -5.39
N ALA A 6 -21.34 2.00 -5.38
CA ALA A 6 -21.09 0.73 -4.66
C ALA A 6 -19.80 0.06 -5.10
N TYR A 7 -19.53 0.03 -6.40
CA TYR A 7 -18.27 -0.49 -6.95
C TYR A 7 -17.05 0.30 -6.45
N CYS A 8 -17.13 1.63 -6.43
CA CYS A 8 -16.03 2.46 -5.93
C CYS A 8 -15.79 2.25 -4.44
N PHE A 9 -16.84 2.21 -3.60
CA PHE A 9 -16.70 1.93 -2.16
C PHE A 9 -16.09 0.57 -1.88
N MET A 10 -16.53 -0.47 -2.58
CA MET A 10 -15.95 -1.81 -2.47
C MET A 10 -14.45 -1.82 -2.80
N ASN A 11 -14.04 -1.11 -3.85
CA ASN A 11 -12.64 -1.02 -4.24
C ASN A 11 -11.82 -0.15 -3.28
N VAL A 12 -12.38 0.93 -2.75
CA VAL A 12 -11.73 1.72 -1.70
C VAL A 12 -11.43 0.85 -0.48
N GLY A 13 -12.40 0.11 0.03
CA GLY A 13 -12.18 -0.83 1.14
C GLY A 13 -11.13 -1.88 0.82
N LYS A 14 -11.20 -2.50 -0.36
CA LYS A 14 -10.24 -3.50 -0.83
C LYS A 14 -8.80 -2.98 -0.87
N TYR A 15 -8.59 -1.78 -1.38
CA TYR A 15 -7.23 -1.23 -1.50
C TYR A 15 -6.70 -0.68 -0.19
N LEU A 16 -7.54 -0.14 0.69
CA LEU A 16 -7.16 0.16 2.08
C LEU A 16 -6.65 -1.09 2.79
N GLU A 17 -7.42 -2.19 2.74
CA GLU A 17 -7.03 -3.46 3.34
C GLU A 17 -5.71 -4.00 2.76
N ARG A 18 -5.53 -3.95 1.44
CA ARG A 18 -4.30 -4.41 0.78
C ARG A 18 -3.07 -3.63 1.24
N ILE A 19 -3.17 -2.31 1.39
CA ILE A 19 -2.06 -1.49 1.88
C ILE A 19 -1.72 -1.90 3.31
N LEU A 20 -2.71 -2.05 4.18
CA LEU A 20 -2.50 -2.49 5.57
C LEU A 20 -1.85 -3.87 5.64
N GLN A 21 -2.30 -4.83 4.84
CA GLN A 21 -1.69 -6.17 4.75
C GLN A 21 -0.22 -6.09 4.29
N SER A 22 0.10 -5.21 3.35
CA SER A 22 1.48 -5.02 2.88
C SER A 22 2.37 -4.37 3.94
N ILE A 23 1.83 -3.43 4.72
CA ILE A 23 2.49 -2.83 5.88
C ILE A 23 2.78 -3.90 6.94
N ASP A 24 1.81 -4.73 7.29
CA ASP A 24 1.97 -5.82 8.26
C ASP A 24 3.01 -6.82 7.77
N PHE A 25 2.99 -7.16 6.48
CA PHE A 25 4.00 -8.02 5.88
C PHE A 25 5.42 -7.44 6.03
N LEU A 26 5.60 -6.16 5.74
CA LEU A 26 6.90 -5.48 5.90
C LEU A 26 7.36 -5.49 7.36
N ASN A 27 6.47 -5.19 8.30
CA ASN A 27 6.79 -5.12 9.72
C ASN A 27 7.17 -6.48 10.31
N VAL A 28 6.44 -7.53 9.96
CA VAL A 28 6.63 -8.87 10.54
C VAL A 28 7.74 -9.64 9.83
N LYS A 29 7.75 -9.65 8.50
CA LYS A 29 8.64 -10.52 7.72
C LYS A 29 10.02 -9.94 7.53
N VAL A 30 10.14 -8.62 7.37
CA VAL A 30 11.46 -7.99 7.19
C VAL A 30 12.29 -8.08 8.46
N ASP A 31 11.68 -7.96 9.65
CA ASP A 31 12.42 -8.15 10.90
C ASP A 31 12.90 -9.61 11.05
N SER A 32 12.08 -10.58 10.67
CA SER A 32 12.48 -12.00 10.65
C SER A 32 13.66 -12.28 9.72
N LEU A 33 13.74 -11.55 8.61
CA LEU A 33 14.78 -11.72 7.60
C LEU A 33 16.12 -11.11 7.98
N LYS A 34 16.12 -10.03 8.75
CA LYS A 34 17.36 -9.42 9.27
C LYS A 34 18.08 -10.32 10.28
N THR A 35 17.37 -11.28 10.88
CA THR A 35 17.92 -12.22 11.86
C THR A 35 18.38 -13.53 11.24
N MET A 36 18.09 -13.78 9.97
CA MET A 36 18.54 -15.00 9.26
C MET A 36 19.97 -14.81 8.76
N ASN A 37 20.90 -15.59 9.31
CA ASN A 37 22.28 -15.68 8.81
C ASN A 37 22.33 -16.46 7.48
N ASN A 38 23.18 -16.02 6.57
CA ASN A 38 23.48 -16.50 5.21
C ASN A 38 23.62 -18.02 5.06
N ASN A 39 22.54 -18.79 5.06
CA ASN A 39 22.53 -20.22 4.81
C ASN A 39 21.69 -20.57 3.56
N LEU A 40 21.95 -21.74 2.96
CA LEU A 40 21.19 -22.29 1.82
C LEU A 40 19.66 -22.28 2.01
N ASN A 41 19.19 -22.28 3.24
CA ASN A 41 17.78 -22.15 3.59
C ASN A 41 17.19 -20.76 3.31
N GLU A 42 18.02 -19.73 3.20
CA GLU A 42 17.60 -18.35 2.94
C GLU A 42 16.97 -18.21 1.55
N SER A 43 17.57 -18.78 0.51
CA SER A 43 17.04 -18.75 -0.85
C SER A 43 15.67 -19.43 -0.97
N TYR A 44 15.47 -20.56 -0.29
CA TYR A 44 14.17 -21.25 -0.24
C TYR A 44 13.13 -20.43 0.50
N PHE A 45 13.50 -19.81 1.60
CA PHE A 45 12.62 -18.94 2.37
C PHE A 45 12.13 -17.76 1.51
N TRP A 46 13.04 -17.07 0.82
CA TRP A 46 12.72 -15.96 -0.07
C TRP A 46 11.81 -16.35 -1.22
N LYS A 47 12.12 -17.48 -1.85
CA LYS A 47 11.29 -18.01 -2.94
C LYS A 47 9.87 -18.29 -2.43
N ASN A 48 9.73 -19.02 -1.34
CA ASN A 48 8.42 -19.37 -0.78
C ASN A 48 7.65 -18.12 -0.35
N LEU A 49 8.32 -17.15 0.24
CA LEU A 49 7.75 -15.88 0.63
C LEU A 49 7.19 -15.13 -0.58
N LEU A 50 7.99 -14.97 -1.63
CA LEU A 50 7.59 -14.28 -2.86
C LEU A 50 6.48 -15.04 -3.60
N VAL A 51 6.50 -16.36 -3.60
CA VAL A 51 5.41 -17.19 -4.16
C VAL A 51 4.11 -16.97 -3.39
N SER A 52 4.17 -16.93 -2.06
CA SER A 52 2.98 -16.74 -1.20
C SER A 52 2.26 -15.42 -1.43
N ILE A 53 2.98 -14.38 -1.82
CA ILE A 53 2.42 -13.07 -2.16
C ILE A 53 2.19 -12.87 -3.66
N GLY A 54 2.48 -13.89 -4.48
CA GLY A 54 2.34 -13.82 -5.95
C GLY A 54 3.35 -12.89 -6.63
N GLY A 55 4.47 -12.58 -5.97
CA GLY A 55 5.49 -11.64 -6.44
C GLY A 55 6.73 -12.27 -7.07
N TYR A 56 6.87 -13.60 -7.04
CA TYR A 56 8.11 -14.28 -7.42
C TYR A 56 8.55 -13.98 -8.87
N GLN A 57 7.64 -14.13 -9.84
CA GLN A 57 7.97 -13.91 -11.24
C GLN A 57 8.39 -12.47 -11.54
N LEU A 58 7.67 -11.51 -10.94
CA LEU A 58 8.01 -10.09 -11.08
C LEU A 58 9.35 -9.78 -10.42
N TYR A 59 9.60 -10.38 -9.24
CA TYR A 59 10.87 -10.22 -8.54
C TYR A 59 12.05 -10.69 -9.40
N ILE A 60 11.98 -11.90 -9.95
CA ILE A 60 13.05 -12.46 -10.81
C ILE A 60 13.27 -11.58 -12.06
N LYS A 61 12.18 -11.11 -12.68
CA LYS A 61 12.26 -10.22 -13.84
C LYS A 61 12.94 -8.89 -13.51
N THR A 62 12.67 -8.33 -12.32
CA THR A 62 13.15 -7.02 -11.92
C THR A 62 14.59 -7.07 -11.37
N TYR A 63 14.89 -8.06 -10.51
CA TYR A 63 16.12 -8.12 -9.72
C TYR A 63 17.06 -9.28 -10.11
N LYS A 64 16.80 -9.99 -11.20
CA LYS A 64 17.66 -11.03 -11.78
C LYS A 64 18.15 -12.08 -10.77
N SER A 65 17.27 -12.62 -9.98
CA SER A 65 17.54 -13.67 -8.98
C SER A 65 18.49 -13.28 -7.83
N ILE A 66 18.78 -12.00 -7.66
CA ILE A 66 19.54 -11.52 -6.51
C ILE A 66 18.56 -11.28 -5.35
N PHE A 67 18.54 -12.20 -4.39
CA PHE A 67 17.67 -12.08 -3.21
C PHE A 67 18.31 -11.15 -2.18
N SER A 68 17.62 -10.09 -1.84
CA SER A 68 18.01 -9.16 -0.78
C SER A 68 16.79 -8.57 -0.08
N VAL A 69 16.97 -8.22 1.19
CA VAL A 69 15.93 -7.53 1.99
C VAL A 69 15.54 -6.20 1.34
N ASP A 70 16.52 -5.47 0.84
CA ASP A 70 16.33 -4.19 0.18
C ASP A 70 15.44 -4.29 -1.06
N ASN A 71 15.67 -5.29 -1.91
CA ASN A 71 14.86 -5.54 -3.11
C ASN A 71 13.41 -5.90 -2.75
N ILE A 72 13.21 -6.62 -1.65
CA ILE A 72 11.85 -6.96 -1.19
C ILE A 72 11.14 -5.74 -0.61
N ILE A 73 11.82 -4.92 0.17
CA ILE A 73 11.27 -3.65 0.65
C ILE A 73 10.86 -2.78 -0.54
N GLU A 74 11.69 -2.67 -1.56
CA GLU A 74 11.40 -1.89 -2.75
C GLU A 74 10.21 -2.47 -3.54
N LEU A 75 10.18 -3.79 -3.77
CA LEU A 75 9.09 -4.46 -4.46
C LEU A 75 7.74 -4.20 -3.77
N ILE A 76 7.68 -4.41 -2.46
CA ILE A 76 6.42 -4.31 -1.70
C ILE A 76 6.02 -2.86 -1.44
N SER A 77 6.98 -1.96 -1.28
CA SER A 77 6.68 -0.55 -1.01
C SER A 77 6.40 0.25 -2.28
N LEU A 78 7.24 0.10 -3.31
CA LEU A 78 7.37 1.09 -4.38
C LEU A 78 7.10 0.58 -5.79
N ASN A 79 6.96 -0.73 -6.01
CA ASN A 79 6.76 -1.25 -7.36
C ASN A 79 5.39 -0.85 -7.92
N GLU A 80 5.35 -0.27 -9.12
CA GLU A 80 4.13 0.24 -9.75
C GLU A 80 3.28 -0.84 -10.41
N PHE A 81 3.86 -2.01 -10.67
CA PHE A 81 3.22 -3.12 -11.40
C PHE A 81 2.83 -4.26 -10.49
N PHE A 82 3.36 -4.31 -9.26
CA PHE A 82 3.04 -5.37 -8.32
C PHE A 82 1.71 -5.09 -7.62
N PRO A 83 0.66 -5.91 -7.82
CA PRO A 83 -0.68 -5.63 -7.31
C PRO A 83 -0.79 -5.55 -5.78
N ARG A 84 0.19 -6.12 -5.07
CA ARG A 84 0.28 -6.06 -3.60
C ARG A 84 1.27 -5.03 -3.08
N SER A 85 1.87 -4.22 -3.96
CA SER A 85 2.68 -3.12 -3.48
C SER A 85 1.81 -1.99 -2.89
N ILE A 86 2.40 -1.28 -1.93
CA ILE A 86 1.75 -0.11 -1.33
C ILE A 86 1.48 0.95 -2.40
N LYS A 87 2.46 1.24 -3.24
CA LYS A 87 2.34 2.24 -4.30
C LYS A 87 1.26 1.91 -5.32
N PHE A 88 1.20 0.66 -5.80
CA PHE A 88 0.14 0.22 -6.72
C PHE A 88 -1.24 0.36 -6.09
N SER A 89 -1.41 -0.17 -4.87
CA SER A 89 -2.69 -0.16 -4.17
C SER A 89 -3.15 1.27 -3.85
N LEU A 90 -2.21 2.15 -3.49
CA LEU A 90 -2.51 3.56 -3.23
C LEU A 90 -2.92 4.33 -4.49
N ASN A 91 -2.30 4.05 -5.63
CA ASN A 91 -2.72 4.64 -6.91
C ASN A 91 -4.15 4.22 -7.27
N LYS A 92 -4.51 2.96 -7.02
CA LYS A 92 -5.88 2.46 -7.25
C LYS A 92 -6.87 3.06 -6.25
N LEU A 93 -6.50 3.12 -4.97
CA LEU A 93 -7.30 3.78 -3.93
C LEU A 93 -7.63 5.22 -4.33
N TYR A 94 -6.61 6.00 -4.69
CA TYR A 94 -6.77 7.39 -5.15
C TYR A 94 -7.74 7.48 -6.34
N THR A 95 -7.59 6.62 -7.35
CA THR A 95 -8.47 6.60 -8.51
C THR A 95 -9.94 6.38 -8.12
N HIS A 96 -10.22 5.48 -7.19
CA HIS A 96 -11.59 5.19 -6.75
C HIS A 96 -12.16 6.31 -5.88
N ILE A 97 -11.35 6.93 -5.02
CA ILE A 97 -11.75 8.13 -4.25
C ILE A 97 -12.13 9.28 -5.21
N MET A 98 -11.30 9.54 -6.21
CA MET A 98 -11.59 10.57 -7.21
C MET A 98 -12.87 10.30 -8.01
N ARG A 99 -13.19 9.04 -8.27
CA ARG A 99 -14.46 8.67 -8.92
C ARG A 99 -15.65 8.89 -8.00
N LEU A 100 -15.55 8.54 -6.72
CA LEU A 100 -16.60 8.79 -5.73
C LEU A 100 -16.92 10.28 -5.64
N GLU A 101 -15.92 11.16 -5.63
CA GLU A 101 -16.13 12.60 -5.56
C GLU A 101 -16.81 13.18 -6.82
N LYS A 102 -16.59 12.57 -7.99
CA LYS A 102 -17.28 12.96 -9.22
C LYS A 102 -18.77 12.58 -9.23
N PHE A 103 -19.13 11.49 -8.57
CA PHE A 103 -20.51 11.01 -8.52
C PHE A 103 -21.33 11.73 -7.44
N ASN A 104 -20.68 12.23 -6.41
CA ASN A 104 -21.31 12.95 -5.31
C ASN A 104 -21.02 14.44 -5.51
N LYS A 105 -21.96 15.30 -5.10
CA LYS A 105 -21.72 16.75 -5.10
C LYS A 105 -20.44 17.01 -4.31
N PRO A 106 -19.59 17.96 -4.76
CA PRO A 106 -18.39 18.29 -4.03
C PRO A 106 -18.79 18.72 -2.61
N HIS A 107 -18.54 17.85 -1.66
CA HIS A 107 -18.59 18.22 -0.26
C HIS A 107 -17.33 19.00 0.09
N GLU A 108 -17.43 19.94 0.97
CA GLU A 108 -16.26 20.57 1.61
C GLU A 108 -15.56 19.52 2.47
N ASN A 109 -14.83 18.63 1.83
CA ASN A 109 -14.04 17.59 2.50
C ASN A 109 -12.58 17.62 2.02
N ASN A 110 -11.71 17.13 2.86
CA ASN A 110 -10.28 17.07 2.60
C ASN A 110 -9.85 15.73 1.98
N LEU A 111 -10.78 14.86 1.62
CA LEU A 111 -10.49 13.48 1.20
C LEU A 111 -9.57 13.43 -0.03
N ASN A 112 -9.88 14.24 -1.04
CA ASN A 112 -9.08 14.35 -2.25
C ASN A 112 -7.65 14.84 -1.93
N PHE A 113 -7.54 15.86 -1.10
CA PHE A 113 -6.24 16.39 -0.66
C PHE A 113 -5.44 15.37 0.12
N MET A 114 -6.05 14.67 1.08
CA MET A 114 -5.40 13.67 1.92
C MET A 114 -4.88 12.50 1.09
N ALA A 115 -5.73 11.96 0.21
CA ALA A 115 -5.35 10.86 -0.68
C ALA A 115 -4.28 11.27 -1.70
N GLY A 116 -4.40 12.45 -2.25
CA GLY A 116 -3.41 13.02 -3.18
C GLY A 116 -2.06 13.28 -2.53
N LYS A 117 -2.04 13.80 -1.30
CA LYS A 117 -0.82 14.02 -0.53
C LYS A 117 -0.08 12.71 -0.28
N LEU A 118 -0.76 11.67 0.20
CA LEU A 118 -0.18 10.36 0.45
C LEU A 118 0.34 9.72 -0.84
N ARG A 119 -0.43 9.79 -1.93
CA ARG A 119 0.00 9.32 -3.26
C ARG A 119 1.27 10.02 -3.73
N ASN A 120 1.37 11.33 -3.60
CA ASN A 120 2.55 12.09 -3.99
C ASN A 120 3.76 11.80 -3.11
N GLN A 121 3.56 11.58 -1.82
CA GLN A 121 4.63 11.14 -0.91
C GLN A 121 5.28 9.84 -1.41
N LEU A 122 4.48 8.85 -1.78
CA LEU A 122 5.00 7.58 -2.32
C LEU A 122 5.59 7.72 -3.74
N LYS A 123 5.03 8.59 -4.56
CA LYS A 123 5.56 8.87 -5.90
C LYS A 123 7.01 9.34 -5.87
N TYR A 124 7.35 10.16 -4.88
CA TYR A 124 8.69 10.73 -4.73
C TYR A 124 9.57 9.98 -3.72
N SER A 125 9.07 8.89 -3.12
CA SER A 125 9.85 8.02 -2.27
C SER A 125 10.71 7.06 -3.10
N ASN A 126 11.89 6.75 -2.58
CA ASN A 126 12.78 5.71 -3.09
C ASN A 126 13.33 4.87 -1.93
N LEU A 127 14.01 3.78 -2.25
CA LEU A 127 14.56 2.88 -1.23
C LEU A 127 15.49 3.62 -0.24
N ALA A 128 16.33 4.53 -0.74
CA ALA A 128 17.25 5.29 0.10
C ALA A 128 16.49 6.18 1.12
N SER A 129 15.41 6.82 0.70
CA SER A 129 14.57 7.64 1.59
C SER A 129 13.86 6.79 2.64
N ILE A 130 13.37 5.61 2.27
CA ILE A 130 12.75 4.66 3.21
C ILE A 130 13.78 4.18 4.23
N LYS A 131 14.98 3.84 3.81
CA LYS A 131 16.06 3.40 4.71
C LYS A 131 16.49 4.52 5.65
N LYS A 132 16.61 5.76 5.17
CA LYS A 132 16.96 6.92 5.99
C LYS A 132 15.91 7.21 7.07
N GLN A 133 14.64 7.14 6.73
CA GLN A 133 13.52 7.33 7.66
C GLN A 133 13.39 6.15 8.64
N GLY A 134 13.77 4.97 8.20
CA GLY A 134 13.51 3.69 8.86
C GLY A 134 12.19 3.07 8.42
N LEU A 135 12.22 1.77 8.11
CA LEU A 135 11.06 1.05 7.58
C LEU A 135 9.84 1.10 8.50
N LYS A 136 10.05 0.97 9.82
CA LYS A 136 8.95 1.03 10.81
C LYS A 136 8.30 2.41 10.84
N ASN A 137 9.09 3.48 10.80
CA ASN A 137 8.57 4.84 10.76
C ASN A 137 7.83 5.12 9.45
N PHE A 138 8.39 4.69 8.32
CA PHE A 138 7.73 4.79 7.02
C PHE A 138 6.37 4.08 7.00
N ALA A 139 6.32 2.84 7.46
CA ALA A 139 5.10 2.05 7.54
C ALA A 139 4.06 2.68 8.48
N TYR A 140 4.50 3.15 9.63
CA TYR A 140 3.65 3.80 10.63
C TYR A 140 3.02 5.10 10.11
N GLU A 141 3.80 5.95 9.46
CA GLU A 141 3.29 7.20 8.86
C GLU A 141 2.24 6.95 7.79
N ILE A 142 2.43 5.94 6.94
CA ILE A 142 1.42 5.54 5.95
C ILE A 142 0.16 5.06 6.65
N GLN A 143 0.29 4.23 7.68
CA GLN A 143 -0.85 3.70 8.44
C GLN A 143 -1.66 4.82 9.09
N LEU A 144 -1.02 5.82 9.69
CA LEU A 144 -1.70 6.98 10.26
C LEU A 144 -2.50 7.74 9.19
N GLN A 145 -1.89 8.03 8.05
CA GLN A 145 -2.58 8.74 6.96
C GLN A 145 -3.74 7.93 6.37
N LEU A 146 -3.62 6.60 6.30
CA LEU A 146 -4.72 5.72 5.86
C LEU A 146 -5.87 5.72 6.86
N ASN A 147 -5.59 5.74 8.16
CA ASN A 147 -6.61 5.84 9.20
C ASN A 147 -7.36 7.18 9.09
N ASP A 148 -6.65 8.28 8.86
CA ASP A 148 -7.27 9.59 8.66
C ASP A 148 -8.16 9.62 7.41
N ILE A 149 -7.71 9.04 6.30
CA ILE A 149 -8.51 8.88 5.08
C ILE A 149 -9.75 8.03 5.34
N SER A 150 -9.62 6.91 6.04
CA SER A 150 -10.75 6.04 6.40
C SER A 150 -11.79 6.76 7.27
N ASN A 151 -11.32 7.52 8.25
CA ASN A 151 -12.19 8.33 9.11
C ASN A 151 -12.93 9.43 8.32
N GLU A 152 -12.25 10.09 7.40
CA GLU A 152 -12.88 11.10 6.55
C GLU A 152 -13.91 10.49 5.59
N ILE A 153 -13.63 9.30 5.02
CA ILE A 153 -14.62 8.55 4.22
C ILE A 153 -15.88 8.26 5.05
N ASN A 154 -15.70 7.76 6.26
CA ASN A 154 -16.82 7.45 7.15
C ASN A 154 -17.64 8.72 7.47
N LYS A 155 -16.97 9.81 7.79
CA LYS A 155 -17.63 11.09 8.10
C LYS A 155 -18.42 11.63 6.91
N VAL A 156 -17.84 11.61 5.72
CA VAL A 156 -18.44 12.19 4.51
C VAL A 156 -19.61 11.35 3.99
N TYR A 157 -19.50 10.02 4.03
CA TYR A 157 -20.42 9.13 3.32
C TYR A 157 -21.35 8.32 4.23
N PHE A 158 -21.00 8.10 5.49
CA PHE A 158 -21.76 7.21 6.36
C PHE A 158 -22.39 7.89 7.57
N TYR A 159 -21.80 8.97 8.12
CA TYR A 159 -22.37 9.65 9.29
C TYR A 159 -23.48 10.66 8.97
N GLN A 160 -23.71 11.01 7.71
CA GLN A 160 -24.81 11.89 7.30
C GLN A 160 -26.19 11.21 7.26
N ILE A 161 -26.27 9.91 7.58
CA ILE A 161 -27.53 9.15 7.57
C ILE A 161 -28.28 9.27 8.93
N SER A 162 -27.72 9.96 9.90
CA SER A 162 -28.23 10.03 11.29
C SER A 162 -28.77 11.42 11.70
N SER A 163 -29.13 12.29 10.74
CA SER A 163 -29.75 13.58 11.04
C SER A 163 -30.97 13.87 10.19
#